data_4b315becfe7e696e10637cf8bd325bdd
#
_entry.id   4b315becfe7e696e10637cf8bd325bdd
#
_cell.length_a   1.000
_cell.length_b   1.000
_cell.length_c   1.000
_cell.angle_alpha   90.00
_cell.angle_beta   90.00
_cell.angle_gamma   90.00
#
_symmetry.space_group_name_H-M   'P 1'
#
loop_
_entity.id
_entity.type
_entity.pdbx_description
1 polymer ?
#
loop_
_entity_poly.entity_id
_entity_poly.type
_entity_poly.pdbx_seq_one_letter_code
_entity_poly.pdbx_strand_id
1 'polypeptide(L)'
;MLIALLAFTLSAQAQKVPTATEIATKGVATMEKRLKLNSTQKNIIYNYTLELTKDQIALGKKQKTGAPIEDDYTKFIKKQNETSESIRNILKPEQQVEYDLYLEEQLRGGKKKKGKKSKDEEEEVVTGISGLILPKDL
;
A
#
# COMPACT_ATOMS: atom_id res chain seq x y z
N MET A 1 -51.37 26.96 -0.49
CA MET A 1 -50.16 26.51 0.19
C MET A 1 -49.65 25.28 -0.51
N LEU A 2 -48.63 25.43 -1.35
CA LEU A 2 -48.03 24.35 -2.13
C LEU A 2 -46.73 23.91 -1.41
N ILE A 3 -46.74 22.72 -0.81
CA ILE A 3 -45.56 22.13 -0.15
C ILE A 3 -44.78 21.39 -1.24
N ALA A 4 -43.67 21.99 -1.71
CA ALA A 4 -42.71 21.35 -2.61
C ALA A 4 -41.88 20.34 -1.83
N LEU A 5 -42.17 19.05 -2.01
CA LEU A 5 -41.40 17.94 -1.47
C LEU A 5 -40.11 17.81 -2.31
N LEU A 6 -39.00 18.35 -1.82
CA LEU A 6 -37.68 18.14 -2.42
C LEU A 6 -37.22 16.71 -2.10
N ALA A 7 -37.41 15.80 -3.05
CA ALA A 7 -36.85 14.46 -2.99
C ALA A 7 -35.31 14.58 -3.21
N PHE A 8 -34.56 14.56 -2.13
CA PHE A 8 -33.09 14.37 -2.19
C PHE A 8 -32.82 12.93 -2.62
N THR A 9 -32.56 12.72 -3.89
CA THR A 9 -32.02 11.46 -4.39
C THR A 9 -30.57 11.37 -3.95
N LEU A 10 -30.31 10.68 -2.84
CA LEU A 10 -28.99 10.23 -2.44
C LEU A 10 -28.51 9.22 -3.47
N SER A 11 -27.76 9.69 -4.47
CA SER A 11 -26.99 8.82 -5.36
C SER A 11 -25.89 8.16 -4.52
N ALA A 12 -26.18 6.99 -3.94
CA ALA A 12 -25.17 6.12 -3.36
C ALA A 12 -24.29 5.66 -4.54
N GLN A 13 -23.23 6.39 -4.82
CA GLN A 13 -22.16 5.91 -5.68
C GLN A 13 -21.51 4.74 -4.96
N ALA A 14 -21.88 3.52 -5.33
CA ALA A 14 -21.18 2.31 -4.93
C ALA A 14 -19.73 2.46 -5.40
N GLN A 15 -18.82 2.83 -4.51
CA GLN A 15 -17.39 2.92 -4.81
C GLN A 15 -16.93 1.52 -5.22
N LYS A 16 -16.57 1.37 -6.49
CA LYS A 16 -16.06 0.12 -7.01
C LYS A 16 -14.77 -0.23 -6.29
N VAL A 17 -14.77 -1.34 -5.56
CA VAL A 17 -13.57 -1.85 -4.91
C VAL A 17 -12.50 -2.11 -5.97
N PRO A 18 -11.31 -1.50 -5.85
CA PRO A 18 -10.27 -1.66 -6.86
C PRO A 18 -9.77 -3.11 -6.90
N THR A 19 -9.49 -3.60 -8.09
CA THR A 19 -8.95 -4.93 -8.33
C THR A 19 -7.47 -5.01 -7.95
N ALA A 20 -6.95 -6.22 -7.72
CA ALA A 20 -5.51 -6.44 -7.47
C ALA A 20 -4.64 -5.84 -8.61
N THR A 21 -5.10 -5.97 -9.85
CA THR A 21 -4.44 -5.41 -11.04
C THR A 21 -4.40 -3.88 -10.99
N GLU A 22 -5.51 -3.22 -10.67
CA GLU A 22 -5.56 -1.76 -10.57
C GLU A 22 -4.66 -1.23 -9.47
N ILE A 23 -4.65 -1.89 -8.30
CA ILE A 23 -3.78 -1.52 -7.17
C ILE A 23 -2.31 -1.72 -7.54
N ALA A 24 -1.94 -2.89 -8.08
CA ALA A 24 -0.57 -3.19 -8.49
C ALA A 24 -0.08 -2.20 -9.57
N THR A 25 -0.91 -1.91 -10.57
CA THR A 25 -0.57 -0.97 -11.64
C THR A 25 -0.29 0.42 -11.09
N LYS A 26 -1.12 0.94 -10.19
CA LYS A 26 -0.89 2.24 -9.53
C LYS A 26 0.38 2.25 -8.68
N GLY A 27 0.60 1.20 -7.88
CA GLY A 27 1.80 1.06 -7.05
C GLY A 27 3.07 1.06 -7.89
N VAL A 28 3.10 0.27 -8.94
CA VAL A 28 4.26 0.16 -9.84
C VAL A 28 4.48 1.45 -10.63
N ALA A 29 3.42 2.13 -11.09
CA ALA A 29 3.54 3.44 -11.75
C ALA A 29 4.16 4.50 -10.82
N THR A 30 3.87 4.46 -9.53
CA THR A 30 4.49 5.32 -8.53
C THR A 30 5.98 4.99 -8.37
N MET A 31 6.32 3.70 -8.23
CA MET A 31 7.71 3.25 -8.15
C MET A 31 8.49 3.56 -9.43
N GLU A 32 7.90 3.36 -10.62
CA GLU A 32 8.53 3.67 -11.90
C GLU A 32 8.98 5.14 -11.98
N LYS A 33 8.10 6.06 -11.63
CA LYS A 33 8.42 7.49 -11.63
C LYS A 33 9.50 7.85 -10.61
N ARG A 34 9.42 7.26 -9.43
CA ARG A 34 10.28 7.60 -8.31
C ARG A 34 11.68 7.00 -8.46
N LEU A 35 11.75 5.73 -8.85
CA LEU A 35 12.98 4.97 -8.98
C LEU A 35 13.59 5.01 -10.39
N LYS A 36 12.89 5.62 -11.37
CA LYS A 36 13.29 5.63 -12.78
C LYS A 36 13.55 4.22 -13.32
N LEU A 37 12.58 3.33 -13.10
CA LEU A 37 12.68 1.92 -13.50
C LEU A 37 12.80 1.77 -15.02
N ASN A 38 13.63 0.84 -15.46
CA ASN A 38 13.59 0.39 -16.84
C ASN A 38 12.44 -0.64 -17.05
N SER A 39 12.17 -0.98 -18.30
CA SER A 39 11.06 -1.85 -18.67
C SER A 39 11.14 -3.24 -18.02
N THR A 40 12.33 -3.81 -17.91
CA THR A 40 12.56 -5.12 -17.31
C THR A 40 12.29 -5.07 -15.80
N GLN A 41 12.87 -4.09 -15.11
CA GLN A 41 12.62 -3.87 -13.68
C GLN A 41 11.11 -3.67 -13.40
N LYS A 42 10.46 -2.81 -14.21
CA LYS A 42 9.03 -2.55 -14.08
C LYS A 42 8.20 -3.83 -14.19
N ASN A 43 8.47 -4.68 -15.18
CA ASN A 43 7.71 -5.91 -15.38
C ASN A 43 7.91 -6.90 -14.22
N ILE A 44 9.14 -7.04 -13.72
CA ILE A 44 9.44 -7.93 -12.58
C ILE A 44 8.74 -7.40 -11.32
N ILE A 45 8.88 -6.12 -11.03
CA ILE A 45 8.26 -5.49 -9.86
C ILE A 45 6.74 -5.57 -9.95
N TYR A 46 6.15 -5.42 -11.14
CA TYR A 46 4.71 -5.59 -11.34
C TYR A 46 4.23 -6.99 -10.92
N ASN A 47 4.92 -8.03 -11.34
CA ASN A 47 4.54 -9.40 -10.99
C ASN A 47 4.61 -9.63 -9.48
N TYR A 48 5.68 -9.19 -8.82
CA TYR A 48 5.80 -9.26 -7.37
C TYR A 48 4.71 -8.47 -6.64
N THR A 49 4.47 -7.24 -7.07
CA THR A 49 3.43 -6.38 -6.47
C THR A 49 2.04 -6.95 -6.66
N LEU A 50 1.75 -7.51 -7.84
CA LEU A 50 0.45 -8.13 -8.13
C LEU A 50 0.18 -9.34 -7.22
N GLU A 51 1.17 -10.21 -7.04
CA GLU A 51 1.03 -11.38 -6.15
C GLU A 51 0.82 -10.96 -4.69
N LEU A 52 1.62 -10.03 -4.17
CA LEU A 52 1.40 -9.50 -2.83
C LEU A 52 0.03 -8.85 -2.65
N THR A 53 -0.43 -8.11 -3.67
CA THR A 53 -1.74 -7.45 -3.61
C THR A 53 -2.88 -8.46 -3.58
N LYS A 54 -2.78 -9.57 -4.33
CA LYS A 54 -3.76 -10.66 -4.26
C LYS A 54 -3.83 -11.27 -2.86
N ASP A 55 -2.68 -11.55 -2.26
CA ASP A 55 -2.60 -12.13 -0.92
C ASP A 55 -3.16 -11.15 0.13
N GLN A 56 -2.84 -9.86 0.01
CA GLN A 56 -3.36 -8.82 0.88
C GLN A 56 -4.89 -8.71 0.80
N ILE A 57 -5.46 -8.74 -0.40
CA ILE A 57 -6.93 -8.71 -0.59
C ILE A 57 -7.56 -9.98 0.00
N ALA A 58 -6.96 -11.15 -0.19
CA ALA A 58 -7.46 -12.40 0.37
C ALA A 58 -7.46 -12.36 1.91
N LEU A 59 -6.37 -11.86 2.51
CA LEU A 59 -6.24 -11.68 3.95
C LEU A 59 -7.31 -10.71 4.50
N GLY A 60 -7.51 -9.58 3.82
CA GLY A 60 -8.52 -8.61 4.21
C GLY A 60 -9.95 -9.13 4.10
N LYS A 61 -10.26 -9.95 3.09
CA LYS A 61 -11.57 -10.63 2.99
C LYS A 61 -11.76 -11.59 4.15
N LYS A 62 -10.74 -12.37 4.49
CA LYS A 62 -10.78 -13.33 5.60
C LYS A 62 -10.98 -12.63 6.93
N GLN A 63 -10.29 -11.51 7.16
CA GLN A 63 -10.44 -10.67 8.33
C GLN A 63 -11.88 -10.13 8.50
N LYS A 64 -12.51 -9.69 7.40
CA LYS A 64 -13.90 -9.21 7.42
C LYS A 64 -14.92 -10.27 7.80
N THR A 65 -14.62 -11.55 7.58
CA THR A 65 -15.50 -12.67 7.98
C THR A 65 -15.32 -13.09 9.44
N GLY A 66 -14.39 -12.46 10.20
CA GLY A 66 -14.07 -12.82 11.57
C GLY A 66 -13.31 -14.14 11.71
N ALA A 67 -12.79 -14.70 10.61
CA ALA A 67 -11.97 -15.90 10.64
C ALA A 67 -10.58 -15.61 11.26
N PRO A 68 -9.94 -16.59 11.93
CA PRO A 68 -8.57 -16.45 12.41
C PRO A 68 -7.61 -16.16 11.26
N ILE A 69 -6.72 -15.19 11.44
CA ILE A 69 -5.78 -14.73 10.40
C ILE A 69 -4.31 -14.73 10.84
N GLU A 70 -4.01 -15.09 12.09
CA GLU A 70 -2.67 -14.95 12.68
C GLU A 70 -1.60 -15.66 11.86
N ASP A 71 -1.85 -16.91 11.48
CA ASP A 71 -0.91 -17.71 10.66
C ASP A 71 -0.79 -17.14 9.24
N ASP A 72 -1.91 -16.75 8.62
CA ASP A 72 -1.93 -16.18 7.28
C ASP A 72 -1.26 -14.81 7.26
N TYR A 73 -1.47 -14.03 8.31
CA TYR A 73 -0.81 -12.74 8.49
C TYR A 73 0.71 -12.90 8.62
N THR A 74 1.17 -13.85 9.44
CA THR A 74 2.60 -14.15 9.60
C THR A 74 3.23 -14.57 8.27
N LYS A 75 2.55 -15.44 7.51
CA LYS A 75 3.01 -15.85 6.16
C LYS A 75 3.04 -14.66 5.19
N PHE A 76 2.04 -13.81 5.24
CA PHE A 76 1.99 -12.60 4.40
C PHE A 76 3.16 -11.65 4.69
N ILE A 77 3.45 -11.37 5.95
CA ILE A 77 4.58 -10.50 6.35
C ILE A 77 5.91 -11.10 5.89
N LYS A 78 6.10 -12.41 6.07
CA LYS A 78 7.31 -13.09 5.59
C LYS A 78 7.46 -12.93 4.07
N LYS A 79 6.40 -13.22 3.31
CA LYS A 79 6.40 -13.07 1.85
C LYS A 79 6.65 -11.62 1.41
N GLN A 80 6.08 -10.66 2.13
CA GLN A 80 6.30 -9.24 1.86
C GLN A 80 7.77 -8.83 2.03
N ASN A 81 8.43 -9.29 3.10
CA ASN A 81 9.84 -9.03 3.33
C ASN A 81 10.71 -9.67 2.24
N GLU A 82 10.48 -10.96 1.91
CA GLU A 82 11.20 -11.67 0.85
C GLU A 82 11.01 -10.98 -0.51
N THR A 83 9.81 -10.50 -0.80
CA THR A 83 9.50 -9.75 -2.02
C THR A 83 10.23 -8.40 -2.04
N SER A 84 10.26 -7.68 -0.92
CA SER A 84 10.97 -6.41 -0.82
C SER A 84 12.47 -6.59 -1.06
N GLU A 85 13.07 -7.63 -0.51
CA GLU A 85 14.48 -7.97 -0.78
C GLU A 85 14.69 -8.35 -2.26
N SER A 86 13.80 -9.13 -2.84
CA SER A 86 13.87 -9.50 -4.25
C SER A 86 13.79 -8.29 -5.18
N ILE A 87 12.90 -7.35 -4.88
CA ILE A 87 12.81 -6.08 -5.61
C ILE A 87 14.10 -5.27 -5.42
N ARG A 88 14.60 -5.15 -4.20
CA ARG A 88 15.83 -4.42 -3.91
C ARG A 88 17.02 -4.96 -4.70
N ASN A 89 17.14 -6.28 -4.81
CA ASN A 89 18.25 -6.95 -5.50
C ASN A 89 18.30 -6.74 -7.02
N ILE A 90 17.17 -6.40 -7.66
CA ILE A 90 17.14 -6.06 -9.10
C ILE A 90 17.33 -4.57 -9.37
N LEU A 91 17.38 -3.75 -8.32
CA LEU A 91 17.59 -2.32 -8.40
C LEU A 91 19.09 -1.97 -8.39
N LYS A 92 19.44 -0.88 -9.07
CA LYS A 92 20.79 -0.30 -8.99
C LYS A 92 21.02 0.35 -7.63
N PRO A 93 22.28 0.54 -7.18
CA PRO A 93 22.56 1.12 -5.87
C PRO A 93 21.82 2.44 -5.58
N GLU A 94 21.79 3.35 -6.56
CA GLU A 94 21.07 4.62 -6.43
C GLU A 94 19.54 4.46 -6.32
N GLN A 95 18.97 3.44 -7.00
CA GLN A 95 17.57 3.10 -6.91
C GLN A 95 17.22 2.43 -5.58
N GLN A 96 18.14 1.65 -5.00
CA GLN A 96 17.96 0.99 -3.71
C GLN A 96 17.73 2.00 -2.58
N VAL A 97 18.53 3.08 -2.55
CA VAL A 97 18.38 4.15 -1.56
C VAL A 97 16.97 4.77 -1.62
N GLU A 98 16.51 5.08 -2.82
CA GLU A 98 15.19 5.67 -3.01
C GLU A 98 14.06 4.67 -2.73
N TYR A 99 14.30 3.38 -2.98
CA TYR A 99 13.36 2.31 -2.64
C TYR A 99 13.22 2.13 -1.13
N ASP A 100 14.31 2.18 -0.39
CA ASP A 100 14.30 2.10 1.07
C ASP A 100 13.51 3.28 1.67
N LEU A 101 13.70 4.49 1.15
CA LEU A 101 12.89 5.68 1.52
C LEU A 101 11.40 5.51 1.18
N TYR A 102 11.11 4.92 0.02
CA TYR A 102 9.73 4.61 -0.37
C TYR A 102 9.06 3.64 0.61
N LEU A 103 9.75 2.57 1.02
CA LEU A 103 9.24 1.62 2.01
C LEU A 103 8.99 2.28 3.37
N GLU A 104 9.92 3.13 3.84
CA GLU A 104 9.71 3.89 5.09
C GLU A 104 8.48 4.78 5.03
N GLU A 105 8.25 5.47 3.92
CA GLU A 105 7.06 6.30 3.75
C GLU A 105 5.77 5.48 3.78
N GLN A 106 5.78 4.28 3.18
CA GLN A 106 4.64 3.36 3.22
C GLN A 106 4.34 2.90 4.66
N LEU A 107 5.37 2.54 5.42
CA LEU A 107 5.25 2.16 6.83
C LEU A 107 4.68 3.28 7.70
N ARG A 108 4.99 4.53 7.38
CA ARG A 108 4.46 5.73 8.07
C ARG A 108 3.09 6.18 7.57
N GLY A 109 2.39 5.37 6.77
CA GLY A 109 1.08 5.71 6.21
C GLY A 109 1.11 6.80 5.15
N GLY A 110 2.19 6.87 4.36
CA GLY A 110 2.33 7.81 3.23
C GLY A 110 2.61 9.27 3.63
N LYS A 111 2.83 9.57 4.91
CA LYS A 111 3.17 10.92 5.36
C LYS A 111 4.64 11.24 5.08
N LYS A 112 4.90 12.17 4.15
CA LYS A 112 6.25 12.72 3.96
C LYS A 112 6.70 13.42 5.24
N LYS A 113 7.94 13.18 5.69
CA LYS A 113 8.59 14.02 6.69
C LYS A 113 8.60 15.46 6.15
N LYS A 114 7.73 16.33 6.67
CA LYS A 114 7.92 17.76 6.52
C LYS A 114 9.18 18.11 7.30
N GLY A 115 10.23 18.49 6.59
CA GLY A 115 11.45 18.97 7.18
C GLY A 115 11.16 20.19 8.05
N LYS A 116 11.10 19.99 9.34
CA LYS A 116 11.19 21.05 10.34
C LYS A 116 12.30 20.63 11.30
N LYS A 117 13.42 21.31 11.14
CA LYS A 117 14.49 21.34 12.11
C LYS A 117 13.91 21.88 13.42
N SER A 118 13.66 21.03 14.39
CA SER A 118 13.57 21.42 15.78
C SER A 118 14.03 20.25 16.65
N LYS A 119 14.95 20.60 17.47
CA LYS A 119 15.59 19.89 18.54
C LYS A 119 14.51 19.46 19.52
N ASP A 120 14.36 18.15 19.65
CA ASP A 120 13.93 17.34 20.78
C ASP A 120 13.41 16.01 20.18
N GLU A 121 14.31 15.02 20.17
CA GLU A 121 14.02 13.66 19.71
C GLU A 121 13.36 12.91 20.88
N GLU A 122 12.03 12.92 20.92
CA GLU A 122 11.33 11.75 21.45
C GLU A 122 11.21 10.75 20.29
N GLU A 123 11.88 9.62 20.41
CA GLU A 123 11.69 8.47 19.53
C GLU A 123 10.23 8.02 19.62
N GLU A 124 9.43 8.46 18.67
CA GLU A 124 8.09 7.92 18.46
C GLU A 124 8.25 6.48 17.96
N VAL A 125 8.16 5.53 18.91
CA VAL A 125 8.13 4.10 18.60
C VAL A 125 6.98 3.87 17.62
N VAL A 126 7.32 3.56 16.39
CA VAL A 126 6.35 3.23 15.34
C VAL A 126 5.69 1.90 15.73
N THR A 127 4.62 1.98 16.52
CA THR A 127 3.80 0.83 16.86
C THR A 127 2.82 0.57 15.73
N GLY A 128 3.20 -0.36 14.87
CA GLY A 128 2.24 -1.03 14.02
C GLY A 128 2.29 -0.69 12.53
N ILE A 129 2.08 -1.73 11.80
CA ILE A 129 2.01 -1.89 10.34
C ILE A 129 0.70 -1.28 9.77
N SER A 130 0.13 -0.27 10.42
CA SER A 130 -1.18 0.29 10.06
C SER A 130 -1.23 0.94 8.68
N GLY A 131 -0.08 1.28 8.09
CA GLY A 131 0.02 1.80 6.73
C GLY A 131 0.10 0.72 5.64
N LEU A 132 0.37 -0.55 6.03
CA LEU A 132 0.46 -1.70 5.13
C LEU A 132 -0.81 -2.55 5.11
N ILE A 133 -1.69 -2.34 6.07
CA ILE A 133 -2.98 -3.02 6.17
C ILE A 133 -4.00 -2.11 5.49
N LEU A 134 -4.48 -2.55 4.33
CA LEU A 134 -5.61 -2.04 3.55
C LEU A 134 -5.93 -0.54 3.70
N PRO A 135 -6.11 0.18 2.61
CA PRO A 135 -6.82 1.45 2.65
C PRO A 135 -8.11 1.26 3.45
N LYS A 136 -8.42 2.17 4.36
CA LYS A 136 -9.63 2.13 5.22
C LYS A 136 -10.94 2.04 4.44
N ASP A 137 -10.86 2.16 3.11
CA ASP A 137 -11.98 2.29 2.19
C ASP A 137 -12.16 1.06 1.27
N LEU A 138 -11.61 -0.12 1.64
CA LEU A 138 -11.89 -1.39 0.94
C LEU A 138 -12.99 -2.19 1.65
#